data_1f5825ba9c2e2b8719fe1d8fa022a4e5
#
_entry.id   1f5825ba9c2e2b8719fe1d8fa022a4e5
#
_cell.length_a   1.000
_cell.length_b   1.000
_cell.length_c   1.000
_cell.angle_alpha   90.00
_cell.angle_beta   90.00
_cell.angle_gamma   90.00
#
_symmetry.space_group_name_H-M   'P 1'
#
loop_
_entity.id
_entity.type
_entity.pdbx_description
1 polymer ?
#
loop_
_entity_poly.entity_id
_entity_poly.type
_entity_poly.pdbx_seq_one_letter_code
_entity_poly.pdbx_strand_id
1 'polypeptide(L)'
;MHYLLLKLKSISLAGAFHENHDMPRSLNRLVKNPADRNGKAAKLLGSLLMFLKSTPYIYEGEEIGMINNERSSIDEFDDISSHNQYTRALEEGYSKEEALHFVNRRSRDNTRSPMCWNSSEYGGFSDVKLWLALNEHASEINVEKQINDPDFVLSFYKNAIALRQENVDLIVDGSFEALDTCDEVVAYRRANDSEEIICINNMSERNMK
;
A
#
# COMPACT_ATOMS: atom_id res chain seq x y z
N MET A 1 -14.31 -10.12 -2.56
CA MET A 1 -14.25 -8.67 -2.77
C MET A 1 -15.62 -8.08 -3.15
N HIS A 2 -16.38 -8.71 -4.05
CA HIS A 2 -17.75 -8.31 -4.45
C HIS A 2 -18.69 -8.02 -3.26
N TYR A 3 -18.68 -8.87 -2.23
CA TYR A 3 -19.50 -8.70 -1.01
C TYR A 3 -19.14 -7.46 -0.18
N LEU A 4 -17.89 -7.04 -0.18
CA LEU A 4 -17.43 -5.83 0.51
C LEU A 4 -17.93 -4.56 -0.20
N LEU A 5 -17.90 -4.56 -1.53
CA LEU A 5 -18.35 -3.44 -2.36
C LEU A 5 -19.88 -3.22 -2.24
N LEU A 6 -20.66 -4.29 -2.13
CA LEU A 6 -22.11 -4.20 -1.94
C LEU A 6 -22.51 -3.57 -0.60
N LYS A 7 -21.71 -3.74 0.45
CA LYS A 7 -21.95 -3.11 1.76
C LYS A 7 -21.65 -1.62 1.80
N LEU A 8 -20.84 -1.11 0.89
CA LEU A 8 -20.51 0.32 0.82
C LEU A 8 -21.65 1.20 0.29
N LYS A 9 -22.74 0.61 -0.20
CA LYS A 9 -23.92 1.34 -0.73
C LYS A 9 -24.62 2.26 0.30
N SER A 10 -24.45 2.03 1.60
CA SER A 10 -25.24 2.69 2.64
C SER A 10 -24.41 3.43 3.70
N ILE A 11 -23.09 3.50 3.55
CA ILE A 11 -22.23 4.03 4.61
C ILE A 11 -21.81 5.46 4.26
N SER A 12 -22.14 6.40 5.15
CA SER A 12 -21.47 7.68 5.28
C SER A 12 -19.94 7.46 5.26
N LEU A 13 -19.17 8.36 4.65
CA LEU A 13 -17.72 8.33 4.43
C LEU A 13 -16.96 7.56 5.52
N ALA A 14 -16.71 6.27 5.27
CA ALA A 14 -15.84 5.47 6.13
C ALA A 14 -14.36 5.77 5.80
N GLY A 15 -13.49 5.75 6.80
CA GLY A 15 -12.05 5.81 6.57
C GLY A 15 -11.59 4.58 5.80
N ALA A 16 -10.84 4.78 4.72
CA ALA A 16 -10.21 3.72 3.95
C ALA A 16 -8.70 3.90 3.97
N PHE A 17 -7.96 2.81 4.17
CA PHE A 17 -6.50 2.79 4.15
C PHE A 17 -6.00 1.40 3.73
N HIS A 18 -4.84 1.37 3.13
CA HIS A 18 -4.13 0.13 2.84
C HIS A 18 -3.04 -0.15 3.86
N GLU A 19 -2.44 0.88 4.43
CA GLU A 19 -1.33 0.81 5.37
C GLU A 19 -1.59 1.65 6.64
N ASN A 20 -0.95 1.25 7.71
CA ASN A 20 -0.78 2.03 8.94
C ASN A 20 0.43 1.51 9.72
N HIS A 21 0.75 2.14 10.84
CA HIS A 21 1.90 1.79 11.69
C HIS A 21 1.82 0.41 12.37
N ASP A 22 0.72 -0.32 12.23
CA ASP A 22 0.49 -1.64 12.84
C ASP A 22 0.39 -2.80 11.84
N MET A 23 0.66 -2.53 10.57
CA MET A 23 0.57 -3.53 9.50
C MET A 23 1.83 -3.53 8.64
N PRO A 24 2.20 -4.66 8.01
CA PRO A 24 3.23 -4.66 6.97
C PRO A 24 2.77 -3.90 5.73
N ARG A 25 3.71 -3.50 4.87
CA ARG A 25 3.44 -2.78 3.63
C ARG A 25 2.39 -3.48 2.77
N SER A 26 1.51 -2.70 2.18
CA SER A 26 0.37 -3.19 1.39
C SER A 26 0.77 -4.05 0.21
N LEU A 27 1.83 -3.67 -0.50
CA LEU A 27 2.39 -4.46 -1.60
C LEU A 27 2.79 -5.87 -1.16
N ASN A 28 3.44 -6.00 0.01
CA ASN A 28 3.83 -7.31 0.53
C ASN A 28 2.64 -8.13 1.04
N ARG A 29 1.59 -7.47 1.53
CA ARG A 29 0.41 -8.11 2.09
C ARG A 29 -0.61 -8.52 1.03
N LEU A 30 -0.80 -7.70 0.01
CA LEU A 30 -1.88 -7.83 -0.99
C LEU A 30 -1.40 -8.43 -2.32
N VAL A 31 -0.12 -8.25 -2.67
CA VAL A 31 0.46 -8.79 -3.91
C VAL A 31 1.21 -10.08 -3.60
N LYS A 32 0.64 -11.20 -4.04
CA LYS A 32 1.14 -12.54 -3.69
C LYS A 32 2.51 -12.83 -4.28
N ASN A 33 2.67 -12.57 -5.59
CA ASN A 33 3.92 -12.81 -6.28
C ASN A 33 4.90 -11.65 -6.01
N PRO A 34 6.08 -11.89 -5.42
CA PRO A 34 7.06 -10.84 -5.15
C PRO A 34 7.50 -10.05 -6.38
N ALA A 35 7.57 -10.69 -7.56
CA ALA A 35 7.97 -10.03 -8.81
C ALA A 35 6.98 -8.93 -9.26
N ASP A 36 5.73 -8.97 -8.78
CA ASP A 36 4.69 -8.00 -9.12
C ASP A 36 4.56 -6.88 -8.09
N ARG A 37 5.37 -6.88 -7.03
CA ARG A 37 5.45 -5.80 -6.03
C ARG A 37 6.23 -4.62 -6.60
N ASN A 38 5.61 -3.92 -7.53
CA ASN A 38 6.22 -2.86 -8.32
C ASN A 38 5.30 -1.63 -8.43
N GLY A 39 5.76 -0.60 -9.13
CA GLY A 39 5.02 0.65 -9.29
C GLY A 39 3.63 0.49 -9.93
N LYS A 40 3.41 -0.51 -10.79
CA LYS A 40 2.08 -0.76 -11.36
C LYS A 40 1.10 -1.25 -10.30
N ALA A 41 1.53 -2.19 -9.45
CA ALA A 41 0.72 -2.68 -8.35
C ALA A 41 0.47 -1.58 -7.29
N ALA A 42 1.46 -0.73 -7.00
CA ALA A 42 1.29 0.42 -6.11
C ALA A 42 0.23 1.40 -6.64
N LYS A 43 0.28 1.75 -7.93
CA LYS A 43 -0.73 2.60 -8.57
C LYS A 43 -2.12 1.96 -8.57
N LEU A 44 -2.21 0.65 -8.77
CA LEU A 44 -3.48 -0.08 -8.71
C LEU A 44 -4.10 -0.01 -7.30
N LEU A 45 -3.31 -0.23 -6.25
CA LEU A 45 -3.77 -0.08 -4.87
C LEU A 45 -4.17 1.37 -4.58
N GLY A 46 -3.36 2.34 -5.01
CA GLY A 46 -3.69 3.76 -4.93
C GLY A 46 -5.00 4.12 -5.63
N SER A 47 -5.26 3.56 -6.82
CA SER A 47 -6.54 3.73 -7.53
C SER A 47 -7.73 3.24 -6.70
N LEU A 48 -7.62 2.04 -6.14
CA LEU A 48 -8.66 1.49 -5.25
C LEU A 48 -8.89 2.37 -4.03
N LEU A 49 -7.84 2.95 -3.44
CA LEU A 49 -7.97 3.83 -2.28
C LEU A 49 -8.64 5.15 -2.64
N MET A 50 -8.18 5.79 -3.73
CA MET A 50 -8.54 7.17 -4.05
C MET A 50 -9.93 7.34 -4.67
N PHE A 51 -10.46 6.34 -5.38
CA PHE A 51 -11.71 6.48 -6.11
C PHE A 51 -12.91 5.76 -5.47
N LEU A 52 -12.71 5.03 -4.37
CA LEU A 52 -13.82 4.53 -3.56
C LEU A 52 -14.57 5.66 -2.85
N LYS A 53 -15.85 5.42 -2.52
CA LYS A 53 -16.67 6.30 -1.67
C LYS A 53 -16.22 6.19 -0.21
N SER A 54 -15.13 6.89 0.11
CA SER A 54 -14.49 6.84 1.43
C SER A 54 -13.65 8.10 1.68
N THR A 55 -13.20 8.28 2.92
CA THR A 55 -12.11 9.20 3.24
C THR A 55 -10.79 8.42 3.13
N PRO A 56 -9.96 8.66 2.11
CA PRO A 56 -8.69 7.95 1.97
C PRO A 56 -7.67 8.45 2.99
N TYR A 57 -6.96 7.52 3.62
CA TYR A 57 -5.79 7.78 4.45
C TYR A 57 -4.58 7.15 3.76
N ILE A 58 -3.64 7.98 3.34
CA ILE A 58 -2.38 7.57 2.72
C ILE A 58 -1.34 7.51 3.84
N TYR A 59 -0.73 6.34 4.01
CA TYR A 59 0.34 6.17 4.99
C TYR A 59 1.69 6.49 4.35
N GLU A 60 2.62 7.10 5.12
CA GLU A 60 3.94 7.49 4.61
C GLU A 60 4.67 6.34 3.92
N GLY A 61 5.20 6.60 2.71
CA GLY A 61 5.88 5.62 1.88
C GLY A 61 4.96 4.82 0.94
N GLU A 62 3.65 4.79 1.19
CA GLU A 62 2.68 4.19 0.27
C GLU A 62 2.68 4.92 -1.08
N GLU A 63 2.75 6.26 -1.04
CA GLU A 63 2.75 7.15 -2.20
C GLU A 63 4.00 7.06 -3.08
N ILE A 64 5.05 6.40 -2.60
CA ILE A 64 6.25 6.06 -3.40
C ILE A 64 6.41 4.56 -3.64
N GLY A 65 5.46 3.74 -3.15
CA GLY A 65 5.45 2.30 -3.33
C GLY A 65 6.49 1.56 -2.49
N MET A 66 6.76 2.00 -1.26
CA MET A 66 7.65 1.28 -0.34
C MET A 66 7.13 -0.13 -0.07
N ILE A 67 8.06 -1.07 0.01
CA ILE A 67 7.84 -2.47 0.35
C ILE A 67 8.47 -2.81 1.70
N ASN A 68 8.20 -4.02 2.23
CA ASN A 68 8.83 -4.49 3.45
C ASN A 68 10.35 -4.46 3.33
N ASN A 69 11.02 -4.28 4.47
CA ASN A 69 12.46 -4.42 4.60
C ASN A 69 12.77 -5.80 5.18
N GLU A 70 13.42 -6.68 4.42
CA GLU A 70 13.81 -7.99 4.93
C GLU A 70 15.04 -7.86 5.84
N ARG A 71 14.93 -8.46 7.04
CA ARG A 71 15.99 -8.46 8.05
C ARG A 71 16.57 -9.87 8.19
N SER A 72 17.86 -9.94 8.46
CA SER A 72 18.62 -11.18 8.56
C SER A 72 18.66 -11.79 9.97
N SER A 73 18.30 -10.98 10.98
CA SER A 73 18.27 -11.40 12.39
C SER A 73 17.06 -10.83 13.12
N ILE A 74 16.59 -11.56 14.13
CA ILE A 74 15.56 -11.07 15.06
C ILE A 74 16.02 -9.84 15.85
N ASP A 75 17.32 -9.67 16.07
CA ASP A 75 17.90 -8.54 16.79
C ASP A 75 17.77 -7.21 16.04
N GLU A 76 17.43 -7.24 14.76
CA GLU A 76 17.17 -6.05 13.94
C GLU A 76 15.74 -5.52 14.08
N PHE A 77 14.90 -6.24 14.80
CA PHE A 77 13.52 -5.82 15.08
C PHE A 77 13.45 -5.15 16.46
N ASP A 78 12.68 -4.07 16.54
CA ASP A 78 12.41 -3.37 17.80
C ASP A 78 11.05 -3.74 18.42
N ASP A 79 10.08 -4.11 17.56
CA ASP A 79 8.74 -4.44 18.00
C ASP A 79 8.72 -5.72 18.85
N ILE A 80 8.34 -5.58 20.13
CA ILE A 80 8.21 -6.71 21.07
C ILE A 80 7.29 -7.82 20.55
N SER A 81 6.30 -7.48 19.73
CA SER A 81 5.42 -8.47 19.09
C SER A 81 6.19 -9.37 18.10
N SER A 82 7.20 -8.82 17.43
CA SER A 82 8.07 -9.57 16.53
C SER A 82 8.93 -10.58 17.29
N HIS A 83 9.52 -10.18 18.42
CA HIS A 83 10.28 -11.08 19.29
C HIS A 83 9.40 -12.20 19.88
N ASN A 84 8.20 -11.86 20.34
CA ASN A 84 7.25 -12.84 20.85
C ASN A 84 6.81 -13.83 19.76
N GLN A 85 6.55 -13.36 18.54
CA GLN A 85 6.20 -14.23 17.41
C GLN A 85 7.34 -15.18 17.05
N TYR A 86 8.58 -14.68 17.04
CA TYR A 86 9.78 -15.48 16.77
C TYR A 86 9.95 -16.59 17.82
N THR A 87 9.92 -16.23 19.09
CA THR A 87 10.06 -17.17 20.22
C THR A 87 9.00 -18.25 20.15
N ARG A 88 7.74 -17.86 19.93
CA ARG A 88 6.62 -18.78 19.82
C ARG A 88 6.78 -19.75 18.65
N ALA A 89 7.25 -19.30 17.49
CA ALA A 89 7.50 -20.17 16.36
C ALA A 89 8.58 -21.22 16.67
N LEU A 90 9.65 -20.85 17.39
CA LEU A 90 10.67 -21.80 17.84
C LEU A 90 10.10 -22.83 18.85
N GLU A 91 9.25 -22.39 19.78
CA GLU A 91 8.58 -23.28 20.74
C GLU A 91 7.62 -24.28 20.05
N GLU A 92 7.02 -23.86 18.93
CA GLU A 92 6.17 -24.69 18.06
C GLU A 92 6.98 -25.65 17.15
N GLY A 93 8.33 -25.57 17.19
CA GLY A 93 9.24 -26.47 16.49
C GLY A 93 9.70 -26.02 15.09
N TYR A 94 9.42 -24.78 14.69
CA TYR A 94 9.94 -24.22 13.45
C TYR A 94 11.44 -23.90 13.57
N SER A 95 12.16 -23.95 12.44
CA SER A 95 13.55 -23.52 12.39
C SER A 95 13.70 -22.00 12.62
N LYS A 96 14.92 -21.54 12.91
CA LYS A 96 15.21 -20.11 13.06
C LYS A 96 14.91 -19.33 11.79
N GLU A 97 15.20 -19.92 10.64
CA GLU A 97 14.95 -19.34 9.32
C GLU A 97 13.45 -19.19 9.05
N GLU A 98 12.66 -20.23 9.36
CA GLU A 98 11.20 -20.17 9.22
C GLU A 98 10.58 -19.16 10.18
N ALA A 99 11.01 -19.14 11.43
CA ALA A 99 10.56 -18.19 12.44
C ALA A 99 10.86 -16.74 12.00
N LEU A 100 12.07 -16.49 11.51
CA LEU A 100 12.46 -15.18 10.99
C LEU A 100 11.66 -14.79 9.74
N HIS A 101 11.41 -15.74 8.84
CA HIS A 101 10.56 -15.51 7.67
C HIS A 101 9.14 -15.08 8.06
N PHE A 102 8.53 -15.69 9.08
CA PHE A 102 7.21 -15.29 9.57
C PHE A 102 7.21 -13.87 10.13
N VAL A 103 8.27 -13.51 10.87
CA VAL A 103 8.42 -12.16 11.41
C VAL A 103 8.62 -11.13 10.29
N ASN A 104 9.51 -11.38 9.33
CA ASN A 104 9.73 -10.49 8.19
C ASN A 104 8.43 -10.17 7.43
N ARG A 105 7.54 -11.16 7.30
CA ARG A 105 6.26 -10.97 6.61
C ARG A 105 5.23 -10.15 7.39
N ARG A 106 5.29 -10.12 8.72
CA ARG A 106 4.20 -9.61 9.57
C ARG A 106 4.58 -8.47 10.50
N SER A 107 5.87 -8.22 10.70
CA SER A 107 6.32 -7.19 11.63
C SER A 107 5.82 -5.81 11.25
N ARG A 108 5.40 -5.07 12.27
CA ARG A 108 5.05 -3.65 12.19
C ARG A 108 6.26 -2.76 11.87
N ASP A 109 7.47 -3.21 12.19
CA ASP A 109 8.71 -2.48 11.88
C ASP A 109 8.93 -2.26 10.38
N ASN A 110 8.22 -3.01 9.53
CA ASN A 110 8.22 -2.80 8.09
C ASN A 110 7.63 -1.44 7.69
N THR A 111 6.56 -1.01 8.34
CA THR A 111 5.93 0.30 8.08
C THR A 111 6.49 1.41 8.97
N ARG A 112 7.18 1.07 10.04
CA ARG A 112 7.86 2.02 10.94
C ARG A 112 9.29 2.35 10.51
N SER A 113 9.79 1.69 9.44
CA SER A 113 11.08 2.03 8.87
C SER A 113 11.09 3.47 8.34
N PRO A 114 12.25 4.16 8.39
CA PRO A 114 12.35 5.55 7.95
C PRO A 114 11.88 5.77 6.52
N MET A 115 11.22 6.91 6.27
CA MET A 115 10.84 7.34 4.93
C MET A 115 12.09 7.50 4.04
N CYS A 116 12.04 6.95 2.83
CA CYS A 116 13.12 7.03 1.87
C CYS A 116 13.00 8.32 1.04
N TRP A 117 13.71 9.37 1.46
CA TRP A 117 13.73 10.65 0.73
C TRP A 117 14.70 10.63 -0.45
N ASN A 118 15.87 10.00 -0.29
CA ASN A 118 16.91 9.89 -1.31
C ASN A 118 17.77 8.62 -1.08
N SER A 119 18.84 8.46 -1.85
CA SER A 119 19.75 7.30 -1.79
C SER A 119 20.96 7.48 -0.86
N SER A 120 20.97 8.50 0.02
CA SER A 120 22.05 8.67 0.99
C SER A 120 22.03 7.61 2.10
N GLU A 121 23.09 7.54 2.91
CA GLU A 121 23.30 6.53 3.96
C GLU A 121 22.09 6.37 4.89
N TYR A 122 21.43 7.49 5.23
CA TYR A 122 20.24 7.49 6.09
C TYR A 122 18.96 7.90 5.34
N GLY A 123 18.96 7.71 4.03
CA GLY A 123 17.79 7.95 3.18
C GLY A 123 17.30 9.40 3.12
N GLY A 124 18.13 10.37 3.52
CA GLY A 124 17.74 11.76 3.71
C GLY A 124 16.77 11.99 4.88
N PHE A 125 16.53 10.96 5.69
CA PHE A 125 15.66 11.03 6.86
C PHE A 125 16.36 11.63 8.08
N SER A 126 17.68 11.36 8.25
CA SER A 126 18.48 11.77 9.40
C SER A 126 19.93 12.02 9.00
N ASP A 127 20.62 12.82 9.80
CA ASP A 127 22.08 13.03 9.72
C ASP A 127 22.86 12.14 10.70
N VAL A 128 22.17 11.31 11.48
CA VAL A 128 22.73 10.38 12.46
C VAL A 128 22.16 8.98 12.26
N LYS A 129 22.82 7.99 12.86
CA LYS A 129 22.40 6.59 12.81
C LYS A 129 20.92 6.44 13.14
N LEU A 130 20.22 5.76 12.26
CA LEU A 130 18.79 5.48 12.39
C LEU A 130 18.51 4.49 13.52
N TRP A 131 17.37 4.64 14.17
CA TRP A 131 16.85 3.69 15.16
C TRP A 131 16.46 2.35 14.50
N LEU A 132 15.56 2.38 13.50
CA LEU A 132 15.29 1.25 12.63
C LEU A 132 16.12 1.36 11.35
N ALA A 133 16.52 0.24 10.79
CA ALA A 133 17.28 0.21 9.54
C ALA A 133 16.51 0.87 8.40
N LEU A 134 17.23 1.62 7.57
CA LEU A 134 16.71 2.11 6.29
C LEU A 134 16.29 0.92 5.43
N ASN A 135 15.25 1.10 4.64
CA ASN A 135 14.81 0.08 3.69
C ASN A 135 15.92 -0.21 2.67
N GLU A 136 16.23 -1.49 2.44
CA GLU A 136 17.28 -1.94 1.51
C GLU A 136 17.04 -1.48 0.07
N HIS A 137 15.78 -1.20 -0.30
CA HIS A 137 15.39 -0.67 -1.60
C HIS A 137 15.43 0.86 -1.68
N ALA A 138 15.94 1.57 -0.67
CA ALA A 138 15.98 3.05 -0.65
C ALA A 138 16.76 3.65 -1.83
N SER A 139 17.75 2.90 -2.38
CA SER A 139 18.47 3.32 -3.59
C SER A 139 17.57 3.38 -4.84
N GLU A 140 16.45 2.67 -4.85
CA GLU A 140 15.54 2.55 -6.00
C GLU A 140 14.18 3.19 -5.74
N ILE A 141 13.66 2.99 -4.52
CA ILE A 141 12.35 3.49 -4.09
C ILE A 141 12.56 4.65 -3.13
N ASN A 142 12.59 5.88 -3.66
CA ASN A 142 12.72 7.09 -2.88
C ASN A 142 12.08 8.29 -3.59
N VAL A 143 11.83 9.36 -2.83
CA VAL A 143 11.18 10.57 -3.32
C VAL A 143 11.99 11.27 -4.40
N GLU A 144 13.32 11.40 -4.22
CA GLU A 144 14.20 12.13 -5.14
C GLU A 144 14.14 11.55 -6.56
N LYS A 145 14.09 10.22 -6.69
CA LYS A 145 13.97 9.56 -7.99
C LYS A 145 12.59 9.75 -8.65
N GLN A 146 11.55 9.94 -7.84
CA GLN A 146 10.18 9.95 -8.33
C GLN A 146 9.60 11.35 -8.55
N ILE A 147 10.16 12.36 -7.89
CA ILE A 147 9.52 13.68 -7.78
C ILE A 147 9.31 14.39 -9.13
N ASN A 148 10.18 14.14 -10.10
CA ASN A 148 10.16 14.80 -11.41
C ASN A 148 9.74 13.86 -12.56
N ASP A 149 9.33 12.63 -12.27
CA ASP A 149 8.94 11.68 -13.30
C ASP A 149 7.42 11.46 -13.26
N PRO A 150 6.71 11.77 -14.37
CA PRO A 150 5.26 11.65 -14.43
C PRO A 150 4.78 10.19 -14.36
N ASP A 151 5.64 9.23 -14.67
CA ASP A 151 5.28 7.81 -14.73
C ASP A 151 5.47 7.07 -13.40
N PHE A 152 6.07 7.71 -12.39
CA PHE A 152 6.25 7.10 -11.07
C PHE A 152 4.98 7.12 -10.19
N VAL A 153 5.03 6.37 -9.10
CA VAL A 153 3.95 6.21 -8.14
C VAL A 153 3.58 7.53 -7.47
N LEU A 154 4.59 8.34 -7.10
CA LEU A 154 4.37 9.65 -6.47
C LEU A 154 3.55 10.60 -7.36
N SER A 155 3.87 10.65 -8.65
CA SER A 155 3.12 11.47 -9.61
C SER A 155 1.69 10.96 -9.80
N PHE A 156 1.50 9.66 -9.80
CA PHE A 156 0.16 9.06 -9.82
C PHE A 156 -0.67 9.50 -8.61
N TYR A 157 -0.13 9.42 -7.38
CA TYR A 157 -0.85 9.85 -6.17
C TYR A 157 -1.19 11.34 -6.21
N LYS A 158 -0.25 12.21 -6.63
CA LYS A 158 -0.52 13.63 -6.81
C LYS A 158 -1.69 13.88 -7.77
N ASN A 159 -1.68 13.22 -8.92
CA ASN A 159 -2.72 13.36 -9.93
C ASN A 159 -4.07 12.78 -9.44
N ALA A 160 -4.06 11.65 -8.75
CA ALA A 160 -5.28 11.04 -8.20
C ALA A 160 -5.91 11.92 -7.10
N ILE A 161 -5.09 12.56 -6.26
CA ILE A 161 -5.55 13.52 -5.24
C ILE A 161 -6.17 14.74 -5.93
N ALA A 162 -5.49 15.33 -6.93
CA ALA A 162 -6.00 16.47 -7.66
C ALA A 162 -7.34 16.14 -8.35
N LEU A 163 -7.39 15.00 -9.08
CA LEU A 163 -8.62 14.56 -9.75
C LEU A 163 -9.78 14.36 -8.76
N ARG A 164 -9.51 13.78 -7.58
CA ARG A 164 -10.51 13.62 -6.52
C ARG A 164 -10.99 14.96 -5.99
N GLN A 165 -10.09 15.95 -5.79
CA GLN A 165 -10.42 17.28 -5.31
C GLN A 165 -11.22 18.11 -6.34
N GLU A 166 -10.88 17.99 -7.61
CA GLU A 166 -11.60 18.65 -8.70
C GLU A 166 -12.99 18.07 -8.95
N ASN A 167 -13.24 16.84 -8.52
CA ASN A 167 -14.49 16.10 -8.76
C ASN A 167 -15.13 15.60 -7.45
N VAL A 168 -15.16 16.45 -6.42
CA VAL A 168 -15.73 16.07 -5.09
C VAL A 168 -17.17 15.62 -5.21
N ASP A 169 -18.01 16.38 -5.90
CA ASP A 169 -19.43 16.10 -6.09
C ASP A 169 -19.69 14.73 -6.74
N LEU A 170 -18.76 14.27 -7.55
CA LEU A 170 -18.84 13.00 -8.27
C LEU A 170 -18.19 11.84 -7.49
N ILE A 171 -16.95 12.04 -7.02
CA ILE A 171 -16.17 10.96 -6.40
C ILE A 171 -16.50 10.79 -4.91
N VAL A 172 -16.83 11.88 -4.20
CA VAL A 172 -17.12 11.83 -2.75
C VAL A 172 -18.61 11.72 -2.52
N ASP A 173 -19.39 12.65 -3.05
CA ASP A 173 -20.82 12.75 -2.78
C ASP A 173 -21.68 11.88 -3.71
N GLY A 174 -21.21 11.65 -4.94
CA GLY A 174 -21.92 10.87 -5.94
C GLY A 174 -22.33 9.46 -5.49
N SER A 175 -23.26 8.86 -6.22
CA SER A 175 -23.71 7.50 -6.00
C SER A 175 -22.54 6.51 -6.19
N PHE A 176 -22.68 5.32 -5.63
CA PHE A 176 -21.73 4.22 -5.82
C PHE A 176 -22.48 2.97 -6.29
N GLU A 177 -22.03 2.38 -7.38
CA GLU A 177 -22.56 1.15 -7.93
C GLU A 177 -21.43 0.20 -8.29
N ALA A 178 -21.43 -1.00 -7.70
CA ALA A 178 -20.54 -2.06 -8.11
C ALA A 178 -21.03 -2.65 -9.45
N LEU A 179 -20.13 -2.80 -10.40
CA LEU A 179 -20.43 -3.38 -11.70
C LEU A 179 -20.08 -4.87 -11.71
N ASP A 180 -20.90 -5.67 -12.38
CA ASP A 180 -20.64 -7.09 -12.58
C ASP A 180 -19.48 -7.28 -13.55
N THR A 181 -18.46 -8.02 -13.08
CA THR A 181 -17.23 -8.31 -13.82
C THR A 181 -16.74 -9.70 -13.46
N CYS A 182 -15.73 -10.21 -14.17
CA CYS A 182 -15.05 -11.44 -13.77
C CYS A 182 -14.26 -11.26 -12.46
N ASP A 183 -13.90 -12.34 -11.79
CA ASP A 183 -13.23 -12.35 -10.49
C ASP A 183 -11.90 -11.57 -10.46
N GLU A 184 -11.27 -11.41 -11.61
CA GLU A 184 -9.97 -10.74 -11.75
C GLU A 184 -10.08 -9.23 -11.98
N VAL A 185 -11.30 -8.69 -12.12
CA VAL A 185 -11.55 -7.25 -12.36
C VAL A 185 -12.43 -6.69 -11.26
N VAL A 186 -12.06 -5.54 -10.74
CA VAL A 186 -12.89 -4.73 -9.85
C VAL A 186 -13.33 -3.50 -10.57
N ALA A 187 -14.63 -3.41 -10.87
CA ALA A 187 -15.19 -2.23 -11.50
C ALA A 187 -16.37 -1.67 -10.71
N TYR A 188 -16.47 -0.36 -10.71
CA TYR A 188 -17.57 0.37 -10.10
C TYR A 188 -17.79 1.70 -10.80
N ARG A 189 -19.02 2.18 -10.68
CA ARG A 189 -19.48 3.47 -11.21
C ARG A 189 -19.66 4.46 -10.05
N ARG A 190 -19.23 5.69 -10.29
CA ARG A 190 -19.55 6.88 -9.50
C ARG A 190 -20.37 7.81 -10.38
N ALA A 191 -21.50 8.33 -9.92
CA ALA A 191 -22.35 9.21 -10.71
C ALA A 191 -23.01 10.26 -9.82
N ASN A 192 -23.22 11.44 -10.40
CA ASN A 192 -24.11 12.49 -9.91
C ASN A 192 -25.20 12.75 -10.98
N ASP A 193 -25.93 13.86 -10.87
CA ASP A 193 -27.04 14.16 -11.78
C ASP A 193 -26.60 14.48 -13.23
N SER A 194 -25.33 14.80 -13.46
CA SER A 194 -24.81 15.29 -14.74
C SER A 194 -23.68 14.46 -15.34
N GLU A 195 -22.92 13.73 -14.52
CA GLU A 195 -21.69 13.08 -14.92
C GLU A 195 -21.51 11.71 -14.27
N GLU A 196 -20.71 10.87 -14.90
CA GLU A 196 -20.31 9.58 -14.33
C GLU A 196 -18.83 9.27 -14.59
N ILE A 197 -18.22 8.54 -13.66
CA ILE A 197 -16.89 7.93 -13.80
C ILE A 197 -17.02 6.43 -13.59
N ILE A 198 -16.42 5.65 -14.49
CA ILE A 198 -16.26 4.21 -14.36
C ILE A 198 -14.81 3.90 -13.99
N CYS A 199 -14.62 3.31 -12.82
CA CYS A 199 -13.33 2.86 -12.36
C CYS A 199 -13.18 1.37 -12.64
N ILE A 200 -12.15 0.98 -13.41
CA ILE A 200 -11.87 -0.41 -13.77
C ILE A 200 -10.46 -0.75 -13.31
N ASN A 201 -10.36 -1.75 -12.43
CA ASN A 201 -9.10 -2.18 -11.85
C ASN A 201 -8.86 -3.66 -12.21
N ASN A 202 -7.85 -3.92 -13.02
CA ASN A 202 -7.42 -5.26 -13.36
C ASN A 202 -6.53 -5.81 -12.24
N MET A 203 -7.02 -6.80 -11.49
CA MET A 203 -6.33 -7.45 -10.38
C MET A 203 -5.52 -8.66 -10.81
N SER A 204 -5.46 -8.95 -12.11
CA SER A 204 -4.70 -10.08 -12.66
C SER A 204 -3.34 -9.64 -13.19
N GLU A 205 -2.46 -10.61 -13.40
CA GLU A 205 -1.15 -10.43 -14.06
C GLU A 205 -1.30 -10.35 -15.60
N ARG A 206 -2.50 -10.58 -16.13
CA ARG A 206 -2.77 -10.65 -17.58
C ARG A 206 -3.43 -9.37 -18.09
N ASN A 207 -3.14 -9.03 -19.35
CA ASN A 207 -3.91 -8.00 -20.03
C ASN A 207 -5.33 -8.53 -20.28
N MET A 208 -6.32 -7.90 -19.68
CA MET A 208 -7.74 -8.19 -19.93
C MET A 208 -8.20 -7.36 -21.13
N LYS A 209 -8.94 -8.01 -22.05
CA LYS A 209 -9.54 -7.36 -23.22
C LYS A 209 -11.02 -7.16 -22.97
#